data_1a64650e4751adcab0a38c93911580fb
#
_entry.id   1a64650e4751adcab0a38c93911580fb
#
_cell.length_a   1.000
_cell.length_b   1.000
_cell.length_c   1.000
_cell.angle_alpha   90.00
_cell.angle_beta   90.00
_cell.angle_gamma   90.00
#
_symmetry.space_group_name_H-M   'P 1'
#
loop_
_entity.id
_entity.type
_entity.pdbx_description
1 polymer ?
#
loop_
_entity_poly.entity_id
_entity_poly.type
_entity_poly.pdbx_seq_one_letter_code
_entity_poly.pdbx_strand_id
1 'polypeptide(L)'
;MRYRYNEVNLHTHSYYCRHGKGEIVDYVNVAKAKGLLKVLGFSEHAPLPDRTLDYGTRMAYSELDDYERDVKRADGRGGIKVLLGAECDWIEDEAGYYRDELLGERGYSYLLGSVHSMVSPVTGLDTYISRIGIAFRPMLPEYVRKYTKMLSSGLFLYGCHPDLYMADYRMWDENAKAAAKDIGECAKDCGVPLEMNDNGLRKCLIDTEEGKRHPYTNKEFWLMMKDMGVKIAMGSDAHMPQDVQGNETEGFPSATIKLSHDIGVKLVDWEIEGNQIRVADE
;
A
#
# COMPACT_ATOMS: atom_id res chain seq x y z
N MET A 1 -1.61 1.07 -22.85
CA MET A 1 -2.36 -0.23 -22.85
C MET A 1 -3.20 -0.27 -21.61
N ARG A 2 -4.51 -0.64 -21.71
CA ARG A 2 -5.42 -0.71 -20.55
C ARG A 2 -5.43 -2.11 -19.95
N TYR A 3 -5.40 -2.19 -18.63
CA TYR A 3 -5.47 -3.41 -17.84
C TYR A 3 -6.59 -3.29 -16.79
N ARG A 4 -7.25 -4.40 -16.53
CA ARG A 4 -8.26 -4.46 -15.48
C ARG A 4 -7.61 -4.48 -14.10
N TYR A 5 -8.35 -4.04 -13.09
CA TYR A 5 -7.89 -4.03 -11.69
C TYR A 5 -7.28 -5.37 -11.23
N ASN A 6 -7.81 -6.51 -11.68
CA ASN A 6 -7.35 -7.84 -11.27
C ASN A 6 -6.19 -8.41 -12.12
N GLU A 7 -5.75 -7.68 -13.14
CA GLU A 7 -4.58 -8.01 -13.97
C GLU A 7 -3.30 -7.30 -13.51
N VAL A 8 -3.42 -6.40 -12.52
CA VAL A 8 -2.33 -5.55 -12.03
C VAL A 8 -2.20 -5.67 -10.53
N ASN A 9 -0.99 -5.91 -10.03
CA ASN A 9 -0.65 -5.74 -8.63
C ASN A 9 0.60 -4.89 -8.52
N LEU A 10 0.51 -3.78 -7.79
CA LEU A 10 1.59 -2.81 -7.65
C LEU A 10 2.21 -2.77 -6.25
N HIS A 11 1.65 -3.54 -5.29
CA HIS A 11 2.12 -3.54 -3.92
C HIS A 11 2.67 -4.92 -3.55
N THR A 12 4.00 -5.03 -3.65
CA THR A 12 4.72 -6.30 -3.48
C THR A 12 6.10 -6.06 -2.90
N HIS A 13 6.44 -6.83 -1.87
CA HIS A 13 7.71 -6.79 -1.15
C HIS A 13 8.43 -8.12 -1.26
N SER A 14 9.70 -8.11 -1.63
CA SER A 14 10.57 -9.27 -1.66
C SER A 14 11.45 -9.35 -0.40
N TYR A 15 12.51 -10.15 -0.44
CA TYR A 15 13.47 -10.24 0.66
C TYR A 15 14.19 -8.90 0.96
N TYR A 16 14.19 -7.95 0.05
CA TYR A 16 14.80 -6.63 0.26
C TYR A 16 14.18 -5.86 1.42
N CYS A 17 12.89 -6.03 1.70
CA CYS A 17 12.24 -5.40 2.87
C CYS A 17 12.63 -6.02 4.21
N ARG A 18 13.52 -7.03 4.27
CA ARG A 18 14.03 -7.72 5.48
C ARG A 18 13.01 -8.60 6.20
N HIS A 19 11.73 -8.48 5.94
CA HIS A 19 10.66 -9.30 6.54
C HIS A 19 9.82 -10.03 5.48
N GLY A 20 9.99 -9.73 4.21
CA GLY A 20 9.52 -10.53 3.09
C GLY A 20 10.41 -11.72 2.79
N LYS A 21 9.94 -12.64 1.97
CA LYS A 21 10.64 -13.86 1.53
C LYS A 21 10.61 -13.99 0.03
N GLY A 22 11.60 -14.67 -0.52
CA GLY A 22 11.70 -14.90 -1.96
C GLY A 22 12.36 -13.75 -2.72
N GLU A 23 12.95 -14.10 -3.83
CA GLU A 23 13.55 -13.15 -4.77
C GLU A 23 12.49 -12.59 -5.72
N ILE A 24 12.79 -11.48 -6.36
CA ILE A 24 11.93 -10.85 -7.38
C ILE A 24 11.39 -11.88 -8.40
N VAL A 25 12.27 -12.76 -8.87
CA VAL A 25 11.92 -13.78 -9.85
C VAL A 25 10.92 -14.82 -9.34
N ASP A 26 10.89 -15.10 -8.04
CA ASP A 26 9.94 -16.07 -7.45
C ASP A 26 8.51 -15.56 -7.55
N TYR A 27 8.30 -14.27 -7.30
CA TYR A 27 7.00 -13.60 -7.45
C TYR A 27 6.51 -13.63 -8.90
N VAL A 28 7.41 -13.34 -9.85
CA VAL A 28 7.09 -13.41 -11.29
C VAL A 28 6.71 -14.84 -11.70
N ASN A 29 7.41 -15.85 -11.19
CA ASN A 29 7.12 -17.26 -11.49
C ASN A 29 5.74 -17.66 -10.95
N VAL A 30 5.39 -17.23 -9.73
CA VAL A 30 4.06 -17.50 -9.15
C VAL A 30 2.97 -16.75 -9.90
N ALA A 31 3.17 -15.46 -10.21
CA ALA A 31 2.22 -14.68 -11.01
C ALA A 31 1.94 -15.33 -12.37
N LYS A 32 3.01 -15.80 -13.04
CA LYS A 32 2.86 -16.56 -14.29
C LYS A 32 2.09 -17.86 -14.10
N ALA A 33 2.41 -18.63 -13.07
CA ALA A 33 1.78 -19.94 -12.81
C ALA A 33 0.28 -19.79 -12.51
N LYS A 34 -0.11 -18.75 -11.76
CA LYS A 34 -1.50 -18.41 -11.46
C LYS A 34 -2.25 -17.85 -12.70
N GLY A 35 -1.54 -17.17 -13.63
CA GLY A 35 -2.05 -16.79 -14.95
C GLY A 35 -3.00 -15.59 -15.00
N LEU A 36 -3.32 -14.95 -13.88
CA LEU A 36 -4.23 -13.81 -13.84
C LEU A 36 -3.50 -12.49 -14.06
N LEU A 37 -2.39 -12.26 -13.37
CA LEU A 37 -1.62 -11.03 -13.46
C LEU A 37 -0.92 -10.89 -14.82
N LYS A 38 -0.97 -9.69 -15.36
CA LYS A 38 -0.24 -9.23 -16.54
C LYS A 38 0.84 -8.23 -16.17
N VAL A 39 0.64 -7.52 -15.08
CA VAL A 39 1.55 -6.50 -14.57
C VAL A 39 1.80 -6.75 -13.09
N LEU A 40 3.08 -6.75 -12.73
CA LEU A 40 3.55 -6.89 -11.36
C LEU A 40 4.51 -5.74 -11.05
N GLY A 41 4.16 -4.91 -10.10
CA GLY A 41 5.01 -3.87 -9.56
C GLY A 41 5.68 -4.32 -8.28
N PHE A 42 6.97 -4.05 -8.14
CA PHE A 42 7.66 -4.17 -6.87
C PHE A 42 7.73 -2.80 -6.21
N SER A 43 7.37 -2.75 -4.94
CA SER A 43 7.26 -1.53 -4.15
C SER A 43 7.90 -1.73 -2.78
N GLU A 44 9.17 -2.09 -2.76
CA GLU A 44 9.91 -2.25 -1.51
C GLU A 44 9.80 -0.98 -0.65
N HIS A 45 9.80 -1.14 0.67
CA HIS A 45 9.92 0.01 1.57
C HIS A 45 11.15 0.82 1.20
N ALA A 46 10.94 2.07 0.76
CA ALA A 46 12.01 2.94 0.34
C ALA A 46 13.05 3.11 1.46
N PRO A 47 14.34 2.83 1.20
CA PRO A 47 15.37 3.16 2.16
C PRO A 47 15.47 4.68 2.29
N LEU A 48 15.88 5.14 3.46
CA LEU A 48 16.12 6.55 3.70
C LEU A 48 17.59 6.87 3.56
N PRO A 49 17.97 8.00 2.94
CA PRO A 49 19.36 8.43 2.84
C PRO A 49 20.00 8.61 4.20
N ASP A 50 19.26 9.18 5.16
CA ASP A 50 19.62 9.24 6.57
C ASP A 50 18.98 8.07 7.34
N ARG A 51 19.78 7.15 7.85
CA ARG A 51 19.36 5.91 8.52
C ARG A 51 18.68 6.10 9.88
N THR A 52 18.33 7.32 10.27
CA THR A 52 17.73 7.61 11.59
C THR A 52 16.40 6.89 11.84
N LEU A 53 15.72 6.41 10.76
CA LEU A 53 14.44 5.74 10.83
C LEU A 53 14.49 4.30 10.27
N ASP A 54 15.58 3.57 10.48
CA ASP A 54 15.68 2.16 10.11
C ASP A 54 14.99 1.27 11.17
N TYR A 55 13.80 0.78 10.83
CA TYR A 55 13.04 -0.19 11.66
C TYR A 55 13.42 -1.64 11.39
N GLY A 56 14.46 -1.92 10.61
CA GLY A 56 14.79 -3.26 10.14
C GLY A 56 13.74 -3.82 9.17
N THR A 57 12.97 -2.94 8.54
CA THR A 57 11.88 -3.31 7.62
C THR A 57 12.14 -2.87 6.18
N ARG A 58 13.32 -2.37 5.88
CA ARG A 58 13.69 -1.88 4.56
C ARG A 58 15.13 -2.23 4.20
N MET A 59 15.44 -2.20 2.92
CA MET A 59 16.81 -2.35 2.42
C MET A 59 17.68 -1.17 2.90
N ALA A 60 19.00 -1.36 2.88
CA ALA A 60 19.92 -0.25 3.04
C ALA A 60 19.92 0.62 1.76
N TYR A 61 20.16 1.94 1.92
CA TYR A 61 20.23 2.86 0.77
C TYR A 61 21.25 2.40 -0.30
N SER A 62 22.36 1.80 0.12
CA SER A 62 23.38 1.24 -0.78
C SER A 62 22.93 0.02 -1.60
N GLU A 63 21.75 -0.55 -1.31
CA GLU A 63 21.21 -1.71 -2.04
C GLU A 63 20.22 -1.32 -3.13
N LEU A 64 19.91 -0.02 -3.29
CA LEU A 64 19.01 0.47 -4.33
C LEU A 64 19.39 0.00 -5.73
N ASP A 65 20.68 0.09 -6.08
CA ASP A 65 21.17 -0.31 -7.41
C ASP A 65 20.97 -1.82 -7.66
N ASP A 66 21.12 -2.65 -6.63
CA ASP A 66 20.89 -4.09 -6.73
C ASP A 66 19.40 -4.40 -6.89
N TYR A 67 18.55 -3.78 -6.09
CA TYR A 67 17.10 -3.90 -6.19
C TYR A 67 16.59 -3.50 -7.58
N GLU A 68 16.96 -2.32 -8.05
CA GLU A 68 16.57 -1.81 -9.38
C GLU A 68 17.02 -2.73 -10.51
N ARG A 69 18.26 -3.23 -10.43
CA ARG A 69 18.79 -4.18 -11.40
C ARG A 69 17.98 -5.46 -11.44
N ASP A 70 17.60 -5.99 -10.28
CA ASP A 70 16.88 -7.26 -10.19
C ASP A 70 15.43 -7.11 -10.68
N VAL A 71 14.77 -6.00 -10.39
CA VAL A 71 13.46 -5.66 -10.94
C VAL A 71 13.53 -5.51 -12.48
N LYS A 72 14.48 -4.74 -12.99
CA LYS A 72 14.67 -4.52 -14.45
C LYS A 72 14.96 -5.84 -15.18
N ARG A 73 15.71 -6.77 -14.58
CA ARG A 73 16.01 -8.10 -15.15
C ARG A 73 14.79 -9.02 -15.18
N ALA A 74 13.82 -8.78 -14.32
CA ALA A 74 12.61 -9.59 -14.25
C ALA A 74 11.55 -9.17 -15.27
N ASP A 75 11.63 -7.95 -15.84
CA ASP A 75 10.65 -7.43 -16.79
C ASP A 75 10.55 -8.32 -18.04
N GLY A 76 9.31 -8.59 -18.46
CA GLY A 76 9.00 -9.44 -19.61
C GLY A 76 9.14 -10.94 -19.36
N ARG A 77 9.67 -11.38 -18.21
CA ARG A 77 9.75 -12.81 -17.90
C ARG A 77 8.36 -13.43 -17.83
N GLY A 78 8.19 -14.52 -18.54
CA GLY A 78 6.91 -15.23 -18.56
C GLY A 78 5.74 -14.45 -19.15
N GLY A 79 5.99 -13.35 -19.86
CA GLY A 79 4.97 -12.47 -20.41
C GLY A 79 4.37 -11.51 -19.38
N ILE A 80 4.96 -11.40 -18.19
CA ILE A 80 4.57 -10.44 -17.14
C ILE A 80 5.36 -9.15 -17.33
N LYS A 81 4.66 -8.02 -17.43
CA LYS A 81 5.27 -6.69 -17.33
C LYS A 81 5.65 -6.43 -15.88
N VAL A 82 6.92 -6.10 -15.62
CA VAL A 82 7.40 -5.78 -14.27
C VAL A 82 7.71 -4.29 -14.19
N LEU A 83 7.19 -3.62 -13.16
CA LEU A 83 7.40 -2.20 -12.91
C LEU A 83 8.24 -1.98 -11.65
N LEU A 84 9.15 -1.02 -11.73
CA LEU A 84 9.95 -0.56 -10.61
C LEU A 84 9.19 0.52 -9.84
N GLY A 85 8.90 0.26 -8.58
CA GLY A 85 8.25 1.18 -7.67
C GLY A 85 8.87 1.14 -6.28
N ALA A 86 8.33 1.94 -5.38
CA ALA A 86 8.64 1.89 -3.95
C ALA A 86 7.42 2.28 -3.12
N GLU A 87 7.29 1.69 -1.93
CA GLU A 87 6.41 2.17 -0.88
C GLU A 87 7.21 3.09 0.05
N CYS A 88 6.78 4.35 0.12
CA CYS A 88 7.45 5.38 0.88
C CYS A 88 6.64 5.76 2.11
N ASP A 89 7.23 5.65 3.30
CA ASP A 89 6.70 6.31 4.48
C ASP A 89 6.70 7.82 4.28
N TRP A 90 5.58 8.48 4.59
CA TRP A 90 5.53 9.92 4.46
C TRP A 90 6.36 10.62 5.53
N ILE A 91 7.50 11.10 5.10
CA ILE A 91 8.41 11.96 5.87
C ILE A 91 8.54 13.25 5.07
N GLU A 92 8.02 14.35 5.61
CA GLU A 92 7.91 15.61 4.89
C GLU A 92 9.27 16.13 4.38
N ASP A 93 10.31 15.96 5.18
CA ASP A 93 11.69 16.37 4.84
C ASP A 93 12.31 15.51 3.72
N GLU A 94 11.78 14.32 3.47
CA GLU A 94 12.25 13.41 2.43
C GLU A 94 11.51 13.59 1.07
N ALA A 95 10.57 14.53 0.99
CA ALA A 95 9.81 14.77 -0.25
C ALA A 95 10.70 15.08 -1.46
N GLY A 96 11.84 15.75 -1.24
CA GLY A 96 12.86 15.99 -2.26
C GLY A 96 13.50 14.70 -2.78
N TYR A 97 13.87 13.80 -1.88
CA TYR A 97 14.41 12.48 -2.21
C TYR A 97 13.42 11.66 -3.05
N TYR A 98 12.15 11.62 -2.68
CA TYR A 98 11.13 10.90 -3.43
C TYR A 98 10.94 11.45 -4.84
N ARG A 99 10.91 12.79 -4.98
CA ARG A 99 10.66 13.45 -6.26
C ARG A 99 11.88 13.45 -7.17
N ASP A 100 13.02 13.89 -6.65
CA ASP A 100 14.18 14.24 -7.46
C ASP A 100 15.06 13.01 -7.72
N GLU A 101 15.24 12.15 -6.72
CA GLU A 101 16.04 10.96 -6.86
C GLU A 101 15.22 9.75 -7.33
N LEU A 102 14.20 9.30 -6.56
CA LEU A 102 13.49 8.07 -6.93
C LEU A 102 12.72 8.23 -8.25
N LEU A 103 11.83 9.22 -8.34
CA LEU A 103 11.06 9.43 -9.57
C LEU A 103 11.90 10.05 -10.69
N GLY A 104 12.79 10.98 -10.36
CA GLY A 104 13.61 11.71 -11.31
C GLY A 104 14.81 10.90 -11.81
N GLU A 105 15.90 10.87 -11.06
CA GLU A 105 17.17 10.32 -11.49
C GLU A 105 17.15 8.80 -11.69
N ARG A 106 16.53 8.05 -10.76
CA ARG A 106 16.45 6.60 -10.79
C ARG A 106 15.33 6.05 -11.68
N GLY A 107 14.37 6.90 -12.04
CA GLY A 107 13.30 6.59 -12.99
C GLY A 107 12.32 5.53 -12.51
N TYR A 108 11.93 5.56 -11.24
CA TYR A 108 10.87 4.72 -10.71
C TYR A 108 9.57 4.98 -11.46
N SER A 109 8.86 3.92 -11.80
CA SER A 109 7.59 4.00 -12.56
C SER A 109 6.46 4.61 -11.74
N TYR A 110 6.51 4.44 -10.42
CA TYR A 110 5.53 4.93 -9.46
C TYR A 110 6.09 4.88 -8.03
N LEU A 111 5.47 5.67 -7.16
CA LEU A 111 5.63 5.55 -5.71
C LEU A 111 4.26 5.32 -5.06
N LEU A 112 4.25 4.54 -4.00
CA LEU A 112 3.10 4.33 -3.13
C LEU A 112 3.34 5.07 -1.82
N GLY A 113 2.31 5.75 -1.31
CA GLY A 113 2.45 6.52 -0.07
C GLY A 113 1.86 5.78 1.12
N SER A 114 2.57 5.78 2.24
CA SER A 114 2.14 5.13 3.48
C SER A 114 2.47 5.96 4.73
N VAL A 115 1.80 5.63 5.83
CA VAL A 115 2.12 6.12 7.18
C VAL A 115 2.14 4.92 8.10
N HIS A 116 3.33 4.32 8.29
CA HIS A 116 3.48 3.12 9.11
C HIS A 116 3.75 3.40 10.56
N SER A 117 4.27 4.58 10.89
CA SER A 117 4.72 4.86 12.24
C SER A 117 4.36 6.26 12.71
N MET A 118 4.31 6.37 14.03
CA MET A 118 4.05 7.60 14.76
C MET A 118 4.95 7.67 15.99
N VAL A 119 5.30 8.87 16.42
CA VAL A 119 6.02 9.03 17.69
C VAL A 119 5.08 8.65 18.84
N SER A 120 5.39 7.56 19.52
CA SER A 120 4.56 7.06 20.63
C SER A 120 4.56 8.07 21.79
N PRO A 121 3.40 8.49 22.30
CA PRO A 121 3.32 9.40 23.44
C PRO A 121 3.79 8.77 24.76
N VAL A 122 3.94 7.43 24.78
CA VAL A 122 4.38 6.70 25.98
C VAL A 122 5.90 6.60 26.04
N THR A 123 6.53 6.30 24.90
CA THR A 123 7.99 6.04 24.85
C THR A 123 8.78 7.21 24.28
N GLY A 124 8.13 8.15 23.59
CA GLY A 124 8.80 9.22 22.82
C GLY A 124 9.57 8.71 21.60
N LEU A 125 9.44 7.42 21.28
CA LEU A 125 10.11 6.79 20.15
C LEU A 125 9.13 6.65 18.98
N ASP A 126 9.65 6.76 17.79
CA ASP A 126 8.90 6.42 16.59
C ASP A 126 8.54 4.93 16.62
N THR A 127 7.26 4.63 16.53
CA THR A 127 6.71 3.30 16.79
C THR A 127 5.75 2.91 15.68
N TYR A 128 5.86 1.68 15.23
CA TYR A 128 4.98 1.13 14.20
C TYR A 128 3.52 1.11 14.68
N ILE A 129 2.61 1.59 13.86
CA ILE A 129 1.17 1.43 14.05
C ILE A 129 0.88 -0.08 14.10
N SER A 130 0.00 -0.54 14.93
CA SER A 130 -0.22 -1.91 15.40
C SER A 130 0.62 -2.34 16.62
N ARG A 131 1.54 -1.48 17.08
CA ARG A 131 2.34 -1.72 18.30
C ARG A 131 2.16 -0.61 19.36
N ILE A 132 1.47 0.48 19.00
CA ILE A 132 1.20 1.61 19.92
C ILE A 132 0.05 1.26 20.88
N GLY A 133 -0.92 0.47 20.40
CA GLY A 133 -2.08 0.06 21.18
C GLY A 133 -3.00 1.23 21.52
N ILE A 134 -3.65 1.18 22.67
CA ILE A 134 -4.65 2.18 23.11
C ILE A 134 -4.09 3.61 23.18
N ALA A 135 -2.77 3.76 23.36
CA ALA A 135 -2.10 5.07 23.35
C ALA A 135 -2.15 5.77 21.99
N PHE A 136 -2.55 5.07 20.93
CA PHE A 136 -2.78 5.66 19.61
C PHE A 136 -4.01 6.57 19.56
N ARG A 137 -5.00 6.38 20.40
CA ARG A 137 -6.28 7.12 20.34
C ARG A 137 -6.12 8.65 20.24
N PRO A 138 -5.31 9.32 21.10
CA PRO A 138 -5.10 10.77 21.00
C PRO A 138 -4.24 11.18 19.78
N MET A 139 -3.60 10.24 19.10
CA MET A 139 -2.74 10.49 17.96
C MET A 139 -3.48 10.47 16.61
N LEU A 140 -4.74 10.05 16.58
CA LEU A 140 -5.51 9.92 15.35
C LEU A 140 -5.54 11.21 14.49
N PRO A 141 -5.71 12.43 15.06
CA PRO A 141 -5.63 13.66 14.28
C PRO A 141 -4.27 13.88 13.60
N GLU A 142 -3.19 13.50 14.24
CA GLU A 142 -1.85 13.60 13.65
C GLU A 142 -1.64 12.56 12.54
N TYR A 143 -2.17 11.35 12.69
CA TYR A 143 -2.21 10.37 11.60
C TYR A 143 -2.91 10.93 10.37
N VAL A 144 -4.12 11.48 10.56
CA VAL A 144 -4.90 12.10 9.48
C VAL A 144 -4.10 13.24 8.83
N ARG A 145 -3.50 14.11 9.63
CA ARG A 145 -2.66 15.20 9.13
C ARG A 145 -1.49 14.70 8.26
N LYS A 146 -0.77 13.68 8.73
CA LYS A 146 0.33 13.07 7.96
C LYS A 146 -0.19 12.45 6.66
N TYR A 147 -1.27 11.67 6.75
CA TYR A 147 -1.82 10.96 5.60
C TYR A 147 -2.37 11.93 4.53
N THR A 148 -3.10 12.97 4.93
CA THR A 148 -3.62 13.99 4.00
C THR A 148 -2.51 14.83 3.37
N LYS A 149 -1.45 15.18 4.12
CA LYS A 149 -0.26 15.81 3.53
C LYS A 149 0.42 14.93 2.49
N MET A 150 0.55 13.64 2.75
CA MET A 150 1.06 12.66 1.81
C MET A 150 0.23 12.67 0.51
N LEU A 151 -1.09 12.54 0.61
CA LEU A 151 -1.99 12.56 -0.56
C LEU A 151 -1.86 13.86 -1.36
N SER A 152 -1.74 15.00 -0.68
CA SER A 152 -1.65 16.31 -1.31
C SER A 152 -0.27 16.62 -1.91
N SER A 153 0.72 15.77 -1.71
CA SER A 153 2.09 15.99 -2.20
C SER A 153 2.22 15.86 -3.72
N GLY A 154 1.30 15.14 -4.36
CA GLY A 154 1.36 14.85 -5.81
C GLY A 154 2.44 13.82 -6.20
N LEU A 155 3.06 13.15 -5.24
CA LEU A 155 4.18 12.22 -5.49
C LEU A 155 3.72 10.77 -5.67
N PHE A 156 2.55 10.41 -5.15
CA PHE A 156 2.14 9.02 -5.00
C PHE A 156 1.03 8.63 -5.96
N LEU A 157 1.17 7.46 -6.56
CA LEU A 157 0.17 6.87 -7.44
C LEU A 157 -1.13 6.56 -6.69
N TYR A 158 -1.00 6.06 -5.45
CA TYR A 158 -2.10 5.87 -4.51
C TYR A 158 -1.60 5.83 -3.05
N GLY A 159 -2.53 6.04 -2.11
CA GLY A 159 -2.27 5.90 -0.67
C GLY A 159 -2.51 4.48 -0.19
N CYS A 160 -1.49 3.86 0.39
CA CYS A 160 -1.53 2.49 0.91
C CYS A 160 -2.32 2.40 2.21
N HIS A 161 -3.07 1.31 2.38
CA HIS A 161 -3.77 0.90 3.63
C HIS A 161 -4.18 2.10 4.50
N PRO A 162 -5.07 3.00 4.00
CA PRO A 162 -5.45 4.26 4.66
C PRO A 162 -6.08 4.04 6.04
N ASP A 163 -6.63 2.87 6.27
CA ASP A 163 -7.28 2.46 7.50
C ASP A 163 -6.36 1.64 8.44
N LEU A 164 -5.02 1.68 8.22
CA LEU A 164 -4.05 1.01 9.09
C LEU A 164 -4.16 1.47 10.56
N TYR A 165 -4.55 2.72 10.80
CA TYR A 165 -4.80 3.24 12.15
C TYR A 165 -5.82 2.41 12.95
N MET A 166 -6.73 1.72 12.27
CA MET A 166 -7.74 0.87 12.90
C MET A 166 -7.14 -0.35 13.62
N ALA A 167 -5.89 -0.70 13.34
CA ALA A 167 -5.18 -1.77 14.06
C ALA A 167 -5.02 -1.45 15.56
N ASP A 168 -4.82 -0.19 15.89
CA ASP A 168 -4.63 0.30 17.26
C ASP A 168 -5.86 1.05 17.78
N TYR A 169 -6.58 1.80 16.94
CA TYR A 169 -7.76 2.56 17.35
C TYR A 169 -8.92 1.66 17.79
N ARG A 170 -9.18 0.59 17.08
CA ARG A 170 -10.10 -0.53 17.40
C ARG A 170 -11.58 -0.19 17.59
N MET A 171 -12.02 1.03 17.30
CA MET A 171 -13.43 1.44 17.41
C MET A 171 -13.86 2.14 16.11
N TRP A 172 -15.11 1.94 15.72
CA TRP A 172 -15.72 2.68 14.61
C TRP A 172 -16.66 3.76 15.16
N ASP A 173 -16.11 4.63 16.00
CA ASP A 173 -16.80 5.75 16.61
C ASP A 173 -16.77 7.03 15.73
N GLU A 174 -17.33 8.12 16.26
CA GLU A 174 -17.39 9.39 15.52
C GLU A 174 -16.01 9.95 15.18
N ASN A 175 -14.96 9.68 15.97
CA ASN A 175 -13.61 10.12 15.67
C ASN A 175 -13.00 9.29 14.52
N ALA A 176 -13.21 7.97 14.52
CA ALA A 176 -12.78 7.11 13.42
C ALA A 176 -13.49 7.47 12.11
N LYS A 177 -14.79 7.79 12.17
CA LYS A 177 -15.57 8.27 11.01
C LYS A 177 -15.08 9.61 10.52
N ALA A 178 -14.80 10.56 11.42
CA ALA A 178 -14.23 11.86 11.05
C ALA A 178 -12.86 11.70 10.36
N ALA A 179 -11.99 10.85 10.92
CA ALA A 179 -10.70 10.54 10.30
C ALA A 179 -10.84 9.94 8.90
N ALA A 180 -11.74 8.96 8.74
CA ALA A 180 -12.04 8.35 7.44
C ALA A 180 -12.58 9.39 6.45
N LYS A 181 -13.47 10.28 6.91
CA LYS A 181 -14.01 11.36 6.09
C LYS A 181 -12.93 12.31 5.59
N ASP A 182 -12.08 12.80 6.48
CA ASP A 182 -11.02 13.76 6.13
C ASP A 182 -10.02 13.13 5.12
N ILE A 183 -9.65 11.85 5.33
CA ILE A 183 -8.79 11.12 4.37
C ILE A 183 -9.50 10.96 3.02
N GLY A 184 -10.77 10.57 3.02
CA GLY A 184 -11.55 10.36 1.80
C GLY A 184 -11.78 11.65 1.01
N GLU A 185 -12.09 12.77 1.68
CA GLU A 185 -12.24 14.10 1.07
C GLU A 185 -10.92 14.51 0.41
N CYS A 186 -9.81 14.42 1.13
CA CYS A 186 -8.49 14.74 0.58
C CYS A 186 -8.12 13.85 -0.63
N ALA A 187 -8.34 12.54 -0.54
CA ALA A 187 -8.08 11.61 -1.64
C ALA A 187 -8.88 11.98 -2.89
N LYS A 188 -10.16 12.33 -2.71
CA LYS A 188 -11.05 12.75 -3.79
C LYS A 188 -10.61 14.07 -4.41
N ASP A 189 -10.30 15.06 -3.58
CA ASP A 189 -9.88 16.39 -4.04
C ASP A 189 -8.55 16.35 -4.80
N CYS A 190 -7.62 15.50 -4.37
CA CYS A 190 -6.35 15.27 -5.05
C CYS A 190 -6.45 14.30 -6.24
N GLY A 191 -7.57 13.59 -6.39
CA GLY A 191 -7.75 12.56 -7.43
C GLY A 191 -6.88 11.30 -7.21
N VAL A 192 -6.32 11.11 -6.02
CA VAL A 192 -5.43 10.00 -5.66
C VAL A 192 -6.26 8.83 -5.13
N PRO A 193 -6.16 7.62 -5.70
CA PRO A 193 -6.85 6.45 -5.17
C PRO A 193 -6.38 6.07 -3.77
N LEU A 194 -7.27 5.40 -3.02
CA LEU A 194 -6.94 4.73 -1.77
C LEU A 194 -6.90 3.21 -1.97
N GLU A 195 -5.98 2.53 -1.32
CA GLU A 195 -5.77 1.10 -1.49
C GLU A 195 -6.56 0.26 -0.50
N MET A 196 -7.47 -0.59 -1.01
CA MET A 196 -7.94 -1.77 -0.28
C MET A 196 -6.80 -2.79 -0.24
N ASN A 197 -6.27 -3.04 0.95
CA ASN A 197 -5.05 -3.81 1.13
C ASN A 197 -5.35 -5.26 1.54
N ASP A 198 -4.85 -6.22 0.76
CA ASP A 198 -5.11 -7.64 0.99
C ASP A 198 -4.35 -8.21 2.20
N ASN A 199 -3.20 -7.62 2.55
CA ASN A 199 -2.43 -8.04 3.71
C ASN A 199 -3.20 -7.84 5.03
N GLY A 200 -4.03 -6.79 5.14
CA GLY A 200 -4.91 -6.60 6.28
C GLY A 200 -5.85 -7.77 6.52
N LEU A 201 -6.41 -8.33 5.44
CA LEU A 201 -7.32 -9.48 5.48
C LEU A 201 -6.59 -10.83 5.70
N ARG A 202 -5.27 -10.87 5.53
CA ARG A 202 -4.43 -12.04 5.88
C ARG A 202 -3.97 -12.05 7.34
N LYS A 203 -4.07 -10.92 8.05
CA LYS A 203 -3.71 -10.84 9.47
C LYS A 203 -4.74 -11.56 10.35
N CYS A 204 -4.28 -12.02 11.52
CA CYS A 204 -5.17 -12.58 12.53
C CYS A 204 -6.22 -11.55 12.97
N LEU A 205 -7.41 -12.05 13.32
CA LEU A 205 -8.46 -11.20 13.86
C LEU A 205 -8.03 -10.61 15.22
N ILE A 206 -8.36 -9.36 15.42
CA ILE A 206 -8.17 -8.63 16.68
C ILE A 206 -9.50 -8.48 17.41
N ASP A 207 -9.46 -8.41 18.74
CA ASP A 207 -10.62 -8.10 19.56
C ASP A 207 -10.88 -6.59 19.53
N THR A 208 -12.13 -6.23 19.36
CA THR A 208 -12.65 -4.86 19.41
C THR A 208 -13.90 -4.80 20.27
N GLU A 209 -14.38 -3.61 20.59
CA GLU A 209 -15.64 -3.44 21.35
C GLU A 209 -16.87 -3.96 20.56
N GLU A 210 -16.76 -4.02 19.23
CA GLU A 210 -17.83 -4.46 18.31
C GLU A 210 -17.72 -5.95 17.94
N GLY A 211 -16.71 -6.67 18.48
CA GLY A 211 -16.44 -8.08 18.18
C GLY A 211 -15.06 -8.27 17.52
N LYS A 212 -14.88 -9.40 16.86
CA LYS A 212 -13.61 -9.72 16.19
C LYS A 212 -13.62 -9.26 14.74
N ARG A 213 -12.54 -8.60 14.32
CA ARG A 213 -12.32 -8.21 12.92
C ARG A 213 -10.84 -8.25 12.54
N HIS A 214 -10.55 -8.14 11.26
CA HIS A 214 -9.18 -7.88 10.80
C HIS A 214 -8.69 -6.50 11.28
N PRO A 215 -7.38 -6.33 11.51
CA PRO A 215 -6.83 -5.06 12.04
C PRO A 215 -7.06 -3.87 11.12
N TYR A 216 -6.99 -4.06 9.81
CA TYR A 216 -7.32 -3.08 8.79
C TYR A 216 -7.95 -3.77 7.57
N THR A 217 -8.23 -3.02 6.53
CA THR A 217 -9.21 -3.33 5.47
C THR A 217 -10.59 -3.46 6.09
N ASN A 218 -10.93 -2.41 6.86
CA ASN A 218 -12.16 -2.33 7.63
C ASN A 218 -13.38 -2.07 6.73
N LYS A 219 -14.37 -2.95 6.77
CA LYS A 219 -15.57 -2.87 5.93
C LYS A 219 -16.28 -1.51 6.01
N GLU A 220 -16.44 -0.96 7.20
CA GLU A 220 -17.18 0.29 7.42
C GLU A 220 -16.41 1.49 6.80
N PHE A 221 -15.09 1.50 6.90
CA PHE A 221 -14.25 2.48 6.21
C PHE A 221 -14.49 2.43 4.70
N TRP A 222 -14.48 1.26 4.10
CA TRP A 222 -14.61 1.11 2.64
C TRP A 222 -16.01 1.38 2.12
N LEU A 223 -17.06 1.11 2.91
CA LEU A 223 -18.42 1.56 2.61
C LEU A 223 -18.48 3.09 2.56
N MET A 224 -17.84 3.76 3.51
CA MET A 224 -17.79 5.23 3.54
C MET A 224 -17.02 5.79 2.32
N MET A 225 -15.86 5.21 1.96
CA MET A 225 -15.11 5.61 0.77
C MET A 225 -15.93 5.47 -0.52
N LYS A 226 -16.66 4.37 -0.65
CA LYS A 226 -17.60 4.15 -1.75
C LYS A 226 -18.67 5.23 -1.83
N ASP A 227 -19.35 5.51 -0.70
CA ASP A 227 -20.43 6.49 -0.65
C ASP A 227 -19.93 7.92 -0.96
N MET A 228 -18.68 8.22 -0.61
CA MET A 228 -18.02 9.48 -0.94
C MET A 228 -17.56 9.55 -2.42
N GLY A 229 -17.54 8.44 -3.15
CA GLY A 229 -17.06 8.37 -4.53
C GLY A 229 -15.55 8.49 -4.66
N VAL A 230 -14.80 8.01 -3.67
CA VAL A 230 -13.35 7.92 -3.71
C VAL A 230 -12.91 6.84 -4.70
N LYS A 231 -11.88 7.09 -5.49
CA LYS A 231 -11.25 6.07 -6.34
C LYS A 231 -10.56 5.02 -5.47
N ILE A 232 -10.78 3.74 -5.75
CA ILE A 232 -10.27 2.66 -4.91
C ILE A 232 -9.40 1.72 -5.74
N ALA A 233 -8.14 1.61 -5.37
CA ALA A 233 -7.19 0.64 -5.90
C ALA A 233 -7.17 -0.64 -5.05
N MET A 234 -6.55 -1.69 -5.57
CA MET A 234 -6.25 -2.91 -4.82
C MET A 234 -4.75 -3.14 -4.81
N GLY A 235 -4.20 -3.52 -3.67
CA GLY A 235 -2.83 -4.00 -3.53
C GLY A 235 -2.77 -5.28 -2.72
N SER A 236 -1.91 -6.22 -3.13
CA SER A 236 -1.74 -7.46 -2.37
C SER A 236 -0.89 -7.25 -1.13
N ASP A 237 0.03 -6.28 -1.15
CA ASP A 237 1.03 -6.07 -0.10
C ASP A 237 1.68 -7.41 0.27
N ALA A 238 2.07 -8.13 -0.79
CA ALA A 238 2.60 -9.48 -0.69
C ALA A 238 4.01 -9.46 -0.10
N HIS A 239 4.24 -10.28 0.92
CA HIS A 239 5.55 -10.49 1.53
C HIS A 239 6.07 -11.92 1.33
N MET A 240 5.31 -12.73 0.57
CA MET A 240 5.69 -14.06 0.12
C MET A 240 5.19 -14.27 -1.32
N PRO A 241 5.92 -15.01 -2.15
CA PRO A 241 5.54 -15.22 -3.56
C PRO A 241 4.11 -15.71 -3.77
N GLN A 242 3.62 -16.59 -2.90
CA GLN A 242 2.25 -17.13 -2.99
C GLN A 242 1.17 -16.08 -2.78
N ASP A 243 1.47 -14.96 -2.12
CA ASP A 243 0.52 -13.89 -1.81
C ASP A 243 0.37 -12.86 -2.94
N VAL A 244 1.15 -12.99 -4.01
CA VAL A 244 1.25 -11.98 -5.09
C VAL A 244 -0.08 -11.62 -5.76
N GLN A 245 -1.04 -12.53 -5.79
CA GLN A 245 -2.41 -12.27 -6.26
C GLN A 245 -3.43 -12.17 -5.11
N GLY A 246 -2.95 -12.12 -3.88
CA GLY A 246 -3.78 -12.35 -2.71
C GLY A 246 -4.12 -13.84 -2.55
N ASN A 247 -4.87 -14.15 -1.52
CA ASN A 247 -5.31 -15.52 -1.22
C ASN A 247 -6.71 -15.75 -1.79
N GLU A 248 -6.86 -16.78 -2.63
CA GLU A 248 -8.16 -17.17 -3.13
C GLU A 248 -9.14 -17.42 -1.98
N THR A 249 -10.30 -16.81 -2.06
CA THR A 249 -11.34 -16.90 -1.05
C THR A 249 -12.70 -17.05 -1.73
N GLU A 250 -13.41 -18.13 -1.46
CA GLU A 250 -14.76 -18.37 -1.95
C GLU A 250 -14.93 -18.18 -3.47
N GLY A 251 -13.92 -18.60 -4.26
CA GLY A 251 -13.90 -18.47 -5.72
C GLY A 251 -13.45 -17.11 -6.25
N PHE A 252 -13.05 -16.19 -5.38
CA PHE A 252 -12.42 -14.92 -5.77
C PHE A 252 -10.89 -15.01 -5.70
N PRO A 253 -10.15 -14.31 -6.58
CA PRO A 253 -8.68 -14.35 -6.60
C PRO A 253 -8.04 -13.84 -5.32
N SER A 254 -8.73 -12.98 -4.56
CA SER A 254 -8.28 -12.48 -3.25
C SER A 254 -9.45 -12.12 -2.34
N ALA A 255 -9.17 -12.05 -1.05
CA ALA A 255 -10.14 -11.62 -0.04
C ALA A 255 -10.58 -10.15 -0.26
N THR A 256 -9.69 -9.29 -0.73
CA THR A 256 -9.99 -7.89 -1.07
C THR A 256 -10.96 -7.81 -2.26
N ILE A 257 -10.75 -8.60 -3.31
CA ILE A 257 -11.66 -8.63 -4.46
C ILE A 257 -13.05 -9.15 -4.01
N LYS A 258 -13.09 -10.19 -3.17
CA LYS A 258 -14.34 -10.66 -2.59
C LYS A 258 -15.03 -9.55 -1.79
N LEU A 259 -14.33 -8.90 -0.87
CA LEU A 259 -14.88 -7.82 -0.06
C LEU A 259 -15.40 -6.67 -0.93
N SER A 260 -14.64 -6.24 -1.95
CA SER A 260 -15.08 -5.17 -2.87
C SER A 260 -16.39 -5.53 -3.58
N HIS A 261 -16.53 -6.79 -4.01
CA HIS A 261 -17.75 -7.29 -4.61
C HIS A 261 -18.91 -7.31 -3.60
N ASP A 262 -18.69 -7.84 -2.39
CA ASP A 262 -19.73 -7.97 -1.36
C ASP A 262 -20.30 -6.61 -0.92
N ILE A 263 -19.47 -5.57 -0.89
CA ILE A 263 -19.90 -4.20 -0.51
C ILE A 263 -20.18 -3.29 -1.72
N GLY A 264 -20.03 -3.82 -2.95
CA GLY A 264 -20.30 -3.09 -4.19
C GLY A 264 -19.32 -1.94 -4.44
N VAL A 265 -18.06 -2.09 -4.07
CA VAL A 265 -16.97 -1.17 -4.40
C VAL A 265 -16.44 -1.46 -5.79
N LYS A 266 -16.31 -0.41 -6.61
CA LYS A 266 -15.69 -0.49 -7.93
C LYS A 266 -14.18 -0.19 -7.78
N LEU A 267 -13.34 -1.14 -8.18
CA LEU A 267 -11.88 -0.97 -8.21
C LEU A 267 -11.45 -0.32 -9.53
N VAL A 268 -10.40 0.52 -9.47
CA VAL A 268 -9.89 1.22 -10.65
C VAL A 268 -9.15 0.29 -11.59
N ASP A 269 -9.32 0.50 -12.89
CA ASP A 269 -8.47 -0.07 -13.94
C ASP A 269 -7.23 0.78 -14.15
N TRP A 270 -6.25 0.25 -14.88
CA TRP A 270 -4.96 0.87 -15.07
C TRP A 270 -4.62 1.09 -16.54
N GLU A 271 -3.91 2.17 -16.82
CA GLU A 271 -3.26 2.40 -18.11
C GLU A 271 -1.76 2.43 -17.94
N ILE A 272 -1.06 1.72 -18.84
CA ILE A 272 0.41 1.65 -18.86
C ILE A 272 0.91 2.00 -20.26
N GLU A 273 1.83 2.96 -20.30
CA GLU A 273 2.57 3.36 -21.50
C GLU A 273 4.07 3.37 -21.20
N GLY A 274 4.80 2.45 -21.83
CA GLY A 274 6.19 2.19 -21.45
C GLY A 274 6.30 1.70 -20.01
N ASN A 275 6.93 2.50 -19.16
CA ASN A 275 7.04 2.25 -17.72
C ASN A 275 6.16 3.20 -16.88
N GLN A 276 5.42 4.09 -17.52
CA GLN A 276 4.49 4.97 -16.82
C GLN A 276 3.16 4.27 -16.59
N ILE A 277 2.63 4.42 -15.38
CA ILE A 277 1.35 3.87 -14.98
C ILE A 277 0.45 4.96 -14.41
N ARG A 278 -0.83 4.88 -14.73
CA ARG A 278 -1.87 5.76 -14.19
C ARG A 278 -3.20 5.04 -14.06
N VAL A 279 -4.11 5.61 -13.30
CA VAL A 279 -5.50 5.17 -13.28
C VAL A 279 -6.10 5.39 -14.67
N ALA A 280 -6.80 4.38 -15.19
CA ALA A 280 -7.50 4.49 -16.46
C ALA A 280 -8.68 5.46 -16.35
N ASP A 281 -8.87 6.25 -17.38
CA ASP A 281 -10.09 7.06 -17.52
C ASP A 281 -11.34 6.15 -17.63
N GLU A 282 -12.49 6.60 -17.11
CA GLU A 282 -13.76 5.86 -17.13
C GLU A 282 -14.29 5.58 -18.54
#